data_c31f8e3e31e9549091b9334923e9c5b0
#
_entry.id   c31f8e3e31e9549091b9334923e9c5b0
#
_cell.length_a   1.000
_cell.length_b   1.000
_cell.length_c   1.000
_cell.angle_alpha   90.00
_cell.angle_beta   90.00
_cell.angle_gamma   90.00
#
_symmetry.space_group_name_H-M   'P 1'
#
loop_
_entity.id
_entity.type
_entity.pdbx_description
1 polymer ?
#
loop_
_entity_poly.entity_id
_entity_poly.type
_entity_poly.pdbx_seq_one_letter_code
_entity_poly.pdbx_strand_id
1 'polypeptide(L)'
;VSIDAELDHDGFTAAQNKNAHWEFPVTIDNTPPQILSSTSDGETLTLEVADSRYLAYVEVYDVEHMNVFSEPVFSQGYSSKTLGETATVRVNVSSLNKVYVCLADYGRNEKVVTLDAKTGKLIESSQFEYFESNGEITITGYTGSELDVVIPDEIGGYPVTAIAEKAFQLNKTVRSFTIGSKIRSIGSCAFARCASLTNIYVDRANPYYQSIDGVLYSGDGKTLLSYPTAKAYSSYPVASGTETIGEYAFFHSKVQTIFLPDTVSTIGDYAFYYAGELSSINFPTALTSIGDSAFFACQSLTAVDIPATITQIGESAWAACTSLPAITVASENPN
;
A
#
# COMPACT_ATOMS: atom_id res chain seq x y z
N VAL A 1 37.30 -5.82 -15.64
CA VAL A 1 37.25 -4.57 -16.40
C VAL A 1 38.68 -4.09 -16.51
N SER A 2 39.29 -4.20 -17.74
CA SER A 2 40.60 -3.61 -18.00
C SER A 2 40.42 -2.11 -18.14
N ILE A 3 41.01 -1.35 -17.23
CA ILE A 3 41.11 0.09 -17.36
C ILE A 3 42.51 0.39 -17.88
N ASP A 4 42.59 0.82 -19.14
CA ASP A 4 43.79 1.49 -19.64
C ASP A 4 43.79 2.92 -19.01
N ALA A 5 44.34 3.04 -17.82
CA ALA A 5 44.56 4.31 -17.19
C ALA A 5 45.97 4.79 -17.52
N GLU A 6 46.11 5.81 -18.33
CA GLU A 6 47.31 6.65 -18.34
C GLU A 6 47.37 7.36 -16.97
N LEU A 7 48.14 6.80 -16.05
CA LEU A 7 48.50 7.46 -14.80
C LEU A 7 49.60 8.45 -15.08
N ASP A 8 49.25 9.67 -15.39
CA ASP A 8 50.16 10.81 -15.36
C ASP A 8 50.04 11.54 -14.03
N HIS A 9 50.69 11.05 -13.02
CA HIS A 9 51.19 11.85 -11.90
C HIS A 9 52.30 11.09 -11.18
N ASP A 10 53.44 11.76 -11.03
CA ASP A 10 54.64 11.39 -10.29
C ASP A 10 55.67 10.48 -10.99
N GLY A 11 56.16 10.93 -12.14
CA GLY A 11 57.51 10.60 -12.57
C GLY A 11 57.78 9.23 -13.18
N PHE A 12 56.76 8.46 -13.51
CA PHE A 12 56.91 7.29 -14.30
C PHE A 12 56.60 7.57 -15.78
N THR A 13 57.65 7.68 -16.58
CA THR A 13 57.45 7.81 -18.02
C THR A 13 56.97 6.47 -18.61
N ALA A 14 55.95 6.53 -19.42
CA ALA A 14 55.30 5.40 -20.14
C ALA A 14 56.25 4.60 -21.05
N ALA A 15 57.53 4.89 -21.07
CA ALA A 15 58.53 4.29 -21.91
C ALA A 15 59.23 3.03 -21.34
N GLN A 16 59.04 2.72 -20.06
CA GLN A 16 59.85 1.65 -19.42
C GLN A 16 59.13 0.31 -19.19
N ASN A 17 57.82 0.15 -19.46
CA ASN A 17 57.18 -1.16 -19.27
C ASN A 17 56.02 -1.41 -20.24
N LYS A 18 56.31 -1.65 -21.50
CA LYS A 18 55.31 -2.00 -22.52
C LYS A 18 54.60 -3.36 -22.32
N ASN A 19 54.96 -4.12 -21.29
CA ASN A 19 54.43 -5.47 -21.04
C ASN A 19 54.08 -5.79 -19.59
N ALA A 20 53.96 -4.78 -18.70
CA ALA A 20 53.51 -5.04 -17.34
C ALA A 20 51.98 -4.98 -17.28
N HIS A 21 51.34 -6.14 -17.17
CA HIS A 21 49.94 -6.26 -16.84
C HIS A 21 49.82 -6.12 -15.31
N TRP A 22 49.26 -5.01 -14.87
CA TRP A 22 49.00 -4.78 -13.44
C TRP A 22 47.53 -5.08 -13.13
N GLU A 23 47.28 -6.16 -12.41
CA GLU A 23 45.98 -6.41 -11.81
C GLU A 23 45.97 -5.73 -10.45
N PHE A 24 45.25 -4.60 -10.37
CA PHE A 24 44.89 -4.04 -9.11
C PHE A 24 43.53 -4.60 -8.68
N PRO A 25 43.37 -5.10 -7.47
CA PRO A 25 42.05 -5.40 -6.94
C PRO A 25 41.27 -4.08 -6.77
N VAL A 26 40.49 -3.73 -7.79
CA VAL A 26 39.57 -2.59 -7.69
C VAL A 26 38.38 -3.07 -6.86
N THR A 27 38.36 -2.69 -5.59
CA THR A 27 37.15 -2.85 -4.81
C THR A 27 36.21 -1.71 -5.17
N ILE A 28 35.17 -2.01 -5.91
CA ILE A 28 34.13 -1.03 -6.24
C ILE A 28 33.29 -0.86 -4.98
N ASP A 29 33.23 0.37 -4.46
CA ASP A 29 32.28 0.75 -3.42
C ASP A 29 30.95 1.01 -4.08
N ASN A 30 29.95 0.16 -3.78
CA ASN A 30 28.57 0.30 -4.23
C ASN A 30 27.66 0.72 -3.07
N THR A 31 28.22 1.13 -1.95
CA THR A 31 27.47 1.49 -0.76
C THR A 31 27.27 3.01 -0.75
N PRO A 32 26.05 3.52 -0.90
CA PRO A 32 25.81 4.96 -0.84
C PRO A 32 26.04 5.50 0.57
N PRO A 33 26.34 6.80 0.71
CA PRO A 33 26.42 7.48 1.99
C PRO A 33 25.18 7.32 2.84
N GLN A 34 25.29 7.43 4.16
CA GLN A 34 24.20 7.24 5.09
C GLN A 34 24.05 8.43 6.05
N ILE A 35 22.81 8.70 6.43
CA ILE A 35 22.51 9.55 7.58
C ILE A 35 22.58 8.66 8.83
N LEU A 36 23.49 8.98 9.75
CA LEU A 36 23.66 8.28 11.02
C LEU A 36 22.63 8.74 12.05
N SER A 37 22.40 10.05 12.08
CA SER A 37 21.39 10.67 12.94
C SER A 37 20.86 11.96 12.30
N SER A 38 19.64 12.31 12.67
CA SER A 38 19.01 13.57 12.27
C SER A 38 18.13 14.08 13.40
N THR A 39 18.27 15.36 13.72
CA THR A 39 17.48 16.07 14.73
C THR A 39 17.10 17.45 14.23
N SER A 40 15.97 17.97 14.68
CA SER A 40 15.56 19.33 14.39
C SER A 40 14.92 19.96 15.63
N ASP A 41 15.17 21.25 15.85
CA ASP A 41 14.48 22.07 16.84
C ASP A 41 13.35 22.93 16.24
N GLY A 42 13.04 22.70 14.96
CA GLY A 42 12.04 23.42 14.18
C GLY A 42 12.60 24.63 13.43
N GLU A 43 13.81 25.10 13.76
CA GLU A 43 14.52 26.16 13.06
C GLU A 43 15.76 25.61 12.34
N THR A 44 16.49 24.70 12.99
CA THR A 44 17.73 24.12 12.47
C THR A 44 17.62 22.60 12.42
N LEU A 45 17.79 22.05 11.24
CA LEU A 45 17.99 20.62 11.03
C LEU A 45 19.48 20.31 11.16
N THR A 46 19.84 19.40 12.05
CA THR A 46 21.19 18.88 12.24
C THR A 46 21.26 17.44 11.77
N LEU A 47 22.17 17.16 10.85
CA LEU A 47 22.42 15.83 10.27
C LEU A 47 23.83 15.37 10.63
N GLU A 48 23.95 14.13 11.06
CA GLU A 48 25.24 13.41 11.06
C GLU A 48 25.24 12.44 9.89
N VAL A 49 26.18 12.61 8.99
CA VAL A 49 26.30 11.82 7.76
C VAL A 49 27.65 11.12 7.73
N ALA A 50 27.70 9.94 7.15
CA ALA A 50 28.94 9.20 6.96
C ALA A 50 28.93 8.44 5.64
N ASP A 51 30.10 8.14 5.15
CA ASP A 51 30.34 7.24 4.06
C ASP A 51 31.40 6.21 4.43
N SER A 52 31.35 5.01 3.87
CA SER A 52 32.31 3.94 4.12
C SER A 52 33.71 4.26 3.59
N ARG A 53 33.80 5.17 2.63
CA ARG A 53 35.06 5.62 2.03
C ARG A 53 35.20 7.13 1.97
N TYR A 54 34.39 7.81 1.16
CA TYR A 54 34.54 9.24 0.89
C TYR A 54 33.20 9.91 0.58
N LEU A 55 32.69 10.71 1.48
CA LEU A 55 31.57 11.60 1.22
C LEU A 55 32.02 12.70 0.23
N ALA A 56 31.31 12.88 -0.88
CA ALA A 56 31.60 13.91 -1.87
C ALA A 56 30.84 15.20 -1.62
N TYR A 57 29.51 15.09 -1.41
CA TYR A 57 28.67 16.25 -1.09
C TYR A 57 27.42 15.87 -0.30
N VAL A 58 26.87 16.87 0.37
CA VAL A 58 25.54 16.86 0.96
C VAL A 58 24.80 18.08 0.43
N GLU A 59 23.63 17.86 -0.16
CA GLU A 59 22.74 18.91 -0.63
C GLU A 59 21.37 18.72 -0.02
N VAL A 60 20.71 19.83 0.30
CA VAL A 60 19.36 19.83 0.87
C VAL A 60 18.46 20.69 -0.01
N TYR A 61 17.31 20.16 -0.38
CA TYR A 61 16.33 20.80 -1.24
C TYR A 61 14.98 20.90 -0.51
N ASP A 62 14.19 21.88 -0.91
CA ASP A 62 12.82 22.11 -0.44
C ASP A 62 11.75 21.54 -1.39
N VAL A 63 12.14 21.00 -2.54
CA VAL A 63 11.27 20.47 -3.59
C VAL A 63 11.54 19.00 -3.88
N GLU A 64 10.48 18.24 -4.14
CA GLU A 64 10.53 16.78 -4.31
C GLU A 64 11.27 16.34 -5.58
N HIS A 65 11.23 17.13 -6.64
CA HIS A 65 11.88 16.80 -7.90
C HIS A 65 13.10 17.66 -8.13
N MET A 66 14.25 17.18 -7.66
CA MET A 66 15.54 17.76 -7.97
C MET A 66 15.79 17.61 -9.47
N ASN A 67 15.63 18.67 -10.22
CA ASN A 67 16.01 18.73 -11.62
C ASN A 67 17.23 19.63 -11.78
N VAL A 68 17.83 19.64 -12.98
CA VAL A 68 19.02 20.45 -13.29
C VAL A 68 18.86 21.96 -13.03
N PHE A 69 17.65 22.43 -12.72
CA PHE A 69 17.33 23.83 -12.43
C PHE A 69 16.96 24.08 -10.96
N SER A 70 16.93 23.04 -10.12
CA SER A 70 16.65 23.20 -8.70
C SER A 70 17.92 23.61 -7.98
N GLU A 71 17.89 24.75 -7.29
CA GLU A 71 18.99 25.15 -6.43
C GLU A 71 18.78 24.57 -5.02
N PRO A 72 19.80 23.96 -4.42
CA PRO A 72 19.69 23.47 -3.05
C PRO A 72 19.57 24.64 -2.07
N VAL A 73 18.77 24.49 -1.03
CA VAL A 73 18.73 25.42 0.10
C VAL A 73 20.02 25.35 0.93
N PHE A 74 20.76 24.26 0.78
CA PHE A 74 22.08 24.05 1.36
C PHE A 74 22.88 23.10 0.47
N SER A 75 24.18 23.42 0.26
CA SER A 75 25.14 22.55 -0.43
C SER A 75 26.50 22.62 0.24
N GLN A 76 27.08 21.49 0.52
CA GLN A 76 28.41 21.35 1.07
C GLN A 76 29.18 20.22 0.39
N GLY A 77 30.28 20.56 -0.27
CA GLY A 77 31.24 19.61 -0.81
C GLY A 77 32.32 19.23 0.22
N TYR A 78 32.80 18.01 0.13
CA TYR A 78 33.88 17.48 0.96
C TYR A 78 35.08 17.08 0.10
N SER A 79 36.30 17.25 0.63
CA SER A 79 37.50 16.85 -0.10
C SER A 79 37.82 15.37 0.12
N SER A 80 38.33 14.69 -0.91
CA SER A 80 38.62 13.24 -0.95
C SER A 80 39.66 12.72 0.05
N LYS A 81 40.10 13.51 1.03
CA LYS A 81 41.24 13.16 1.91
C LYS A 81 40.87 12.51 3.24
N THR A 82 39.59 12.39 3.56
CA THR A 82 39.14 11.91 4.87
C THR A 82 38.33 10.62 4.73
N LEU A 83 39.00 9.50 5.03
CA LEU A 83 38.42 8.15 4.98
C LEU A 83 37.59 7.94 6.23
N GLY A 84 36.30 7.62 6.06
CA GLY A 84 35.43 7.15 7.16
C GLY A 84 35.08 8.22 8.21
N GLU A 85 35.17 9.51 7.88
CA GLU A 85 34.79 10.59 8.80
C GLU A 85 33.29 10.85 8.72
N THR A 86 32.71 11.09 9.88
CA THR A 86 31.36 11.64 10.02
C THR A 86 31.40 13.15 9.80
N ALA A 87 30.47 13.68 9.06
CA ALA A 87 30.29 15.10 8.88
C ALA A 87 28.97 15.55 9.54
N THR A 88 29.03 16.68 10.24
CA THR A 88 27.86 17.32 10.82
C THR A 88 27.40 18.46 9.90
N VAL A 89 26.18 18.38 9.42
CA VAL A 89 25.54 19.39 8.56
C VAL A 89 24.44 20.08 9.34
N ARG A 90 24.38 21.43 9.28
CA ARG A 90 23.32 22.23 9.88
C ARG A 90 22.63 23.10 8.83
N VAL A 91 21.31 23.00 8.71
CA VAL A 91 20.53 23.69 7.70
C VAL A 91 19.38 24.44 8.38
N ASN A 92 19.17 25.71 8.00
CA ASN A 92 17.99 26.44 8.44
C ASN A 92 16.74 25.91 7.71
N VAL A 93 15.75 25.47 8.45
CA VAL A 93 14.51 24.84 7.95
C VAL A 93 13.25 25.51 8.49
N SER A 94 13.37 26.70 9.09
CA SER A 94 12.27 27.39 9.80
C SER A 94 10.99 27.59 8.95
N SER A 95 11.14 27.73 7.63
CA SER A 95 10.03 27.92 6.69
C SER A 95 9.59 26.62 6.00
N LEU A 96 10.22 25.48 6.29
CA LEU A 96 10.03 24.24 5.57
C LEU A 96 9.24 23.23 6.42
N ASN A 97 8.46 22.39 5.76
CA ASN A 97 7.81 21.23 6.37
C ASN A 97 8.56 19.93 6.07
N LYS A 98 9.11 19.83 4.87
CA LYS A 98 9.90 18.69 4.39
C LYS A 98 11.20 19.19 3.78
N VAL A 99 12.22 18.35 3.83
CA VAL A 99 13.48 18.57 3.11
C VAL A 99 13.92 17.27 2.45
N TYR A 100 14.55 17.40 1.29
CA TYR A 100 15.12 16.30 0.53
C TYR A 100 16.65 16.41 0.65
N VAL A 101 17.27 15.42 1.27
CA VAL A 101 18.71 15.37 1.50
C VAL A 101 19.34 14.44 0.48
N CYS A 102 20.14 15.00 -0.41
CA CYS A 102 20.93 14.24 -1.38
C CYS A 102 22.35 14.08 -0.83
N LEU A 103 22.80 12.86 -0.72
CA LEU A 103 24.15 12.47 -0.32
C LEU A 103 24.81 11.77 -1.49
N ALA A 104 26.07 12.11 -1.78
CA ALA A 104 26.84 11.40 -2.78
C ALA A 104 28.27 11.15 -2.31
N ASP A 105 28.83 10.01 -2.74
CA ASP A 105 30.24 9.69 -2.62
C ASP A 105 31.01 10.01 -3.92
N TYR A 106 32.33 9.87 -3.88
CA TYR A 106 33.17 10.05 -5.07
C TYR A 106 33.05 8.90 -6.09
N GLY A 107 32.42 7.79 -5.70
CA GLY A 107 32.06 6.68 -6.60
C GLY A 107 30.77 6.95 -7.39
N ARG A 108 30.14 8.12 -7.18
CA ARG A 108 28.84 8.50 -7.73
C ARG A 108 27.68 7.63 -7.23
N ASN A 109 27.82 7.03 -6.05
CA ASN A 109 26.69 6.44 -5.38
C ASN A 109 25.90 7.56 -4.70
N GLU A 110 24.67 7.76 -5.13
CA GLU A 110 23.78 8.78 -4.60
C GLU A 110 22.68 8.16 -3.76
N LYS A 111 22.32 8.85 -2.69
CA LYS A 111 21.17 8.52 -1.86
C LYS A 111 20.38 9.78 -1.58
N VAL A 112 19.09 9.72 -1.88
CA VAL A 112 18.15 10.77 -1.51
C VAL A 112 17.28 10.27 -0.37
N VAL A 113 17.15 11.05 0.68
CA VAL A 113 16.26 10.78 1.81
C VAL A 113 15.38 11.99 2.05
N THR A 114 14.13 11.75 2.45
CA THR A 114 13.19 12.81 2.83
C THR A 114 13.12 12.88 4.35
N LEU A 115 13.24 14.08 4.90
CA LEU A 115 13.12 14.32 6.33
C LEU A 115 12.00 15.31 6.62
N ASP A 116 11.30 15.11 7.72
CA ASP A 116 10.45 16.12 8.32
C ASP A 116 11.32 17.24 8.86
N ALA A 117 11.11 18.44 8.37
CA ALA A 117 11.99 19.59 8.68
C ALA A 117 11.87 20.03 10.14
N LYS A 118 10.72 19.81 10.79
CA LYS A 118 10.46 20.23 12.18
C LYS A 118 10.99 19.25 13.21
N THR A 119 10.97 17.96 12.89
CA THR A 119 11.34 16.90 13.84
C THR A 119 12.68 16.25 13.50
N GLY A 120 13.19 16.44 12.27
CA GLY A 120 14.37 15.75 11.74
C GLY A 120 14.12 14.27 11.44
N LYS A 121 12.93 13.74 11.67
CA LYS A 121 12.64 12.33 11.44
C LYS A 121 12.67 11.99 9.95
N LEU A 122 13.22 10.80 9.64
CA LEU A 122 13.18 10.25 8.30
C LEU A 122 11.71 10.06 7.89
N ILE A 123 11.33 10.72 6.82
CA ILE A 123 10.12 10.36 6.09
C ILE A 123 10.60 9.28 5.12
N GLU A 124 10.43 8.02 5.49
CA GLU A 124 10.68 6.94 4.56
C GLU A 124 9.91 7.26 3.28
N SER A 125 10.53 7.06 2.11
CA SER A 125 9.80 7.17 0.84
C SER A 125 8.65 6.19 0.95
N SER A 126 7.47 6.71 1.27
CA SER A 126 6.32 5.87 1.53
C SER A 126 6.00 5.15 0.23
N GLN A 127 6.01 3.82 0.27
CA GLN A 127 5.48 3.01 -0.82
C GLN A 127 3.96 3.23 -0.99
N PHE A 128 3.38 4.08 -0.14
CA PHE A 128 1.99 4.47 -0.18
C PHE A 128 1.84 5.87 -0.75
N GLU A 129 0.92 6.03 -1.67
CA GLU A 129 0.38 7.34 -2.02
C GLU A 129 -0.58 7.76 -0.92
N TYR A 130 -0.54 9.02 -0.52
CA TYR A 130 -1.38 9.53 0.55
C TYR A 130 -1.53 11.05 0.47
N PHE A 131 -2.50 11.57 1.19
CA PHE A 131 -2.55 12.99 1.54
C PHE A 131 -2.70 13.16 3.06
N GLU A 132 -2.18 14.28 3.55
CA GLU A 132 -2.34 14.69 4.94
C GLU A 132 -3.44 15.75 5.03
N SER A 133 -4.30 15.61 6.03
CA SER A 133 -5.31 16.61 6.36
C SER A 133 -5.52 16.65 7.87
N ASN A 134 -5.42 17.84 8.46
CA ASN A 134 -5.63 18.07 9.90
C ASN A 134 -4.75 17.19 10.81
N GLY A 135 -3.51 16.90 10.38
CA GLY A 135 -2.58 16.07 11.15
C GLY A 135 -2.84 14.58 11.06
N GLU A 136 -3.59 14.12 10.07
CA GLU A 136 -3.91 12.71 9.83
C GLU A 136 -3.67 12.33 8.37
N ILE A 137 -3.26 11.09 8.16
CA ILE A 137 -2.97 10.54 6.83
C ILE A 137 -4.15 9.69 6.34
N THR A 138 -4.52 9.92 5.07
CA THR A 138 -5.37 9.03 4.29
C THR A 138 -4.55 8.40 3.17
N ILE A 139 -4.46 7.07 3.16
CA ILE A 139 -3.82 6.32 2.07
C ILE A 139 -4.70 6.36 0.83
N THR A 140 -4.10 6.70 -0.33
CA THR A 140 -4.79 6.75 -1.63
C THR A 140 -4.27 5.73 -2.64
N GLY A 141 -3.10 5.12 -2.39
CA GLY A 141 -2.52 4.13 -3.29
C GLY A 141 -1.33 3.40 -2.71
N TYR A 142 -0.81 2.45 -3.49
CA TYR A 142 0.39 1.69 -3.17
C TYR A 142 1.24 1.50 -4.42
N THR A 143 2.47 1.97 -4.38
CA THR A 143 3.45 1.94 -5.48
C THR A 143 4.60 0.98 -5.25
N GLY A 144 4.63 0.33 -4.09
CA GLY A 144 5.68 -0.62 -3.72
C GLY A 144 5.59 -1.95 -4.48
N SER A 145 6.60 -2.78 -4.28
CA SER A 145 6.73 -4.10 -4.92
C SER A 145 6.53 -5.29 -3.97
N GLU A 146 6.26 -5.03 -2.69
CA GLU A 146 6.07 -6.07 -1.70
C GLU A 146 4.78 -6.86 -1.95
N LEU A 147 4.84 -8.16 -1.69
CA LEU A 147 3.68 -9.04 -1.88
C LEU A 147 2.77 -9.06 -0.66
N ASP A 148 3.34 -8.86 0.52
CA ASP A 148 2.64 -8.82 1.80
C ASP A 148 2.87 -7.43 2.41
N VAL A 149 1.85 -6.59 2.34
CA VAL A 149 1.93 -5.16 2.63
C VAL A 149 1.36 -4.87 4.00
N VAL A 150 2.14 -4.24 4.86
CA VAL A 150 1.68 -3.73 6.15
C VAL A 150 1.41 -2.23 6.01
N ILE A 151 0.16 -1.83 6.25
CA ILE A 151 -0.22 -0.41 6.30
C ILE A 151 0.28 0.13 7.64
N PRO A 152 1.20 1.11 7.65
CA PRO A 152 1.80 1.59 8.88
C PRO A 152 0.81 2.40 9.72
N ASP A 153 1.00 2.44 11.03
CA ASP A 153 0.20 3.28 11.92
C ASP A 153 0.55 4.78 11.81
N GLU A 154 1.72 5.11 11.24
CA GLU A 154 2.19 6.48 11.06
C GLU A 154 3.02 6.62 9.79
N ILE A 155 2.90 7.77 9.12
CA ILE A 155 3.77 8.21 8.02
C ILE A 155 4.21 9.63 8.32
N GLY A 156 5.53 9.87 8.35
CA GLY A 156 6.08 11.19 8.63
C GLY A 156 5.70 11.76 10.01
N GLY A 157 5.40 10.90 10.98
CA GLY A 157 4.98 11.30 12.32
C GLY A 157 3.48 11.62 12.46
N TYR A 158 2.72 11.51 11.38
CA TYR A 158 1.26 11.67 11.38
C TYR A 158 0.57 10.30 11.39
N PRO A 159 -0.49 10.12 12.19
CA PRO A 159 -1.22 8.86 12.24
C PRO A 159 -1.93 8.57 10.91
N VAL A 160 -1.84 7.33 10.46
CA VAL A 160 -2.59 6.82 9.31
C VAL A 160 -3.94 6.33 9.80
N THR A 161 -5.00 7.09 9.49
CA THR A 161 -6.34 6.85 10.04
C THR A 161 -7.36 6.41 9.01
N ALA A 162 -7.06 6.55 7.72
CA ALA A 162 -8.01 6.22 6.67
C ALA A 162 -7.34 5.58 5.45
N ILE A 163 -8.12 4.77 4.75
CA ILE A 163 -7.86 4.26 3.40
C ILE A 163 -8.95 4.83 2.51
N ALA A 164 -8.58 5.52 1.44
CA ALA A 164 -9.51 6.16 0.53
C ALA A 164 -10.33 5.12 -0.29
N GLU A 165 -11.42 5.59 -0.88
CA GLU A 165 -12.14 4.85 -1.90
C GLU A 165 -11.17 4.41 -3.02
N LYS A 166 -11.25 3.15 -3.42
CA LYS A 166 -10.44 2.55 -4.51
C LYS A 166 -8.91 2.61 -4.31
N ALA A 167 -8.39 2.88 -3.11
CA ALA A 167 -6.97 3.09 -2.85
C ALA A 167 -6.06 1.99 -3.42
N PHE A 168 -6.45 0.74 -3.32
CA PHE A 168 -5.66 -0.40 -3.85
C PHE A 168 -6.34 -1.11 -5.03
N GLN A 169 -7.43 -0.52 -5.57
CA GLN A 169 -8.19 -1.14 -6.66
C GLN A 169 -7.28 -1.50 -7.84
N LEU A 170 -7.52 -2.70 -8.42
CA LEU A 170 -6.77 -3.23 -9.56
C LEU A 170 -5.29 -3.56 -9.28
N ASN A 171 -4.85 -3.56 -8.03
CA ASN A 171 -3.52 -4.05 -7.69
C ASN A 171 -3.35 -5.51 -8.14
N LYS A 172 -2.27 -5.81 -8.86
CA LYS A 172 -2.07 -7.12 -9.49
C LYS A 172 -1.07 -8.01 -8.74
N THR A 173 -0.34 -7.47 -7.79
CA THR A 173 0.83 -8.12 -7.19
C THR A 173 0.63 -8.48 -5.73
N VAL A 174 0.00 -7.61 -4.94
CA VAL A 174 -0.13 -7.80 -3.50
C VAL A 174 -1.00 -9.02 -3.18
N ARG A 175 -0.48 -9.89 -2.31
CA ARG A 175 -1.13 -11.11 -1.82
C ARG A 175 -1.88 -10.89 -0.53
N SER A 176 -1.34 -10.04 0.34
CA SER A 176 -2.01 -9.68 1.59
C SER A 176 -1.79 -8.22 1.97
N PHE A 177 -2.82 -7.63 2.58
CA PHE A 177 -2.71 -6.38 3.31
C PHE A 177 -2.92 -6.64 4.80
N THR A 178 -2.12 -5.97 5.64
CA THR A 178 -2.35 -5.87 7.08
C THR A 178 -2.75 -4.45 7.41
N ILE A 179 -3.96 -4.26 7.91
CA ILE A 179 -4.54 -2.98 8.30
C ILE A 179 -4.05 -2.65 9.71
N GLY A 180 -3.45 -1.47 9.88
CA GLY A 180 -2.91 -0.99 11.16
C GLY A 180 -3.97 -0.69 12.21
N SER A 181 -3.54 -0.54 13.45
CA SER A 181 -4.41 -0.34 14.63
C SER A 181 -5.17 0.98 14.61
N LYS A 182 -4.64 2.00 13.92
CA LYS A 182 -5.20 3.36 13.89
C LYS A 182 -6.20 3.60 12.75
N ILE A 183 -6.35 2.68 11.80
CA ILE A 183 -7.30 2.80 10.70
C ILE A 183 -8.73 2.73 11.25
N ARG A 184 -9.49 3.81 11.03
CA ARG A 184 -10.89 3.94 11.44
C ARG A 184 -11.87 4.14 10.29
N SER A 185 -11.37 4.35 9.07
CA SER A 185 -12.18 4.49 7.87
C SER A 185 -11.54 3.77 6.69
N ILE A 186 -12.35 3.01 5.96
CA ILE A 186 -11.96 2.33 4.72
C ILE A 186 -13.03 2.65 3.69
N GLY A 187 -12.64 3.30 2.60
CA GLY A 187 -13.54 3.67 1.51
C GLY A 187 -14.01 2.48 0.67
N SER A 188 -15.14 2.66 0.01
CA SER A 188 -15.73 1.66 -0.88
C SER A 188 -14.73 1.18 -1.94
N CYS A 189 -14.77 -0.10 -2.27
CA CYS A 189 -13.88 -0.69 -3.28
C CYS A 189 -12.37 -0.56 -3.01
N ALA A 190 -11.93 -0.24 -1.79
CA ALA A 190 -10.51 -0.04 -1.48
C ALA A 190 -9.63 -1.21 -1.93
N PHE A 191 -10.10 -2.45 -1.78
CA PHE A 191 -9.39 -3.68 -2.15
C PHE A 191 -9.99 -4.39 -3.38
N ALA A 192 -10.84 -3.72 -4.13
CA ALA A 192 -11.59 -4.32 -5.22
C ALA A 192 -10.69 -4.73 -6.39
N ARG A 193 -10.97 -5.89 -7.01
CA ARG A 193 -10.24 -6.41 -8.17
C ARG A 193 -8.74 -6.54 -7.98
N CYS A 194 -8.26 -6.73 -6.77
CA CYS A 194 -6.88 -7.05 -6.48
C CYS A 194 -6.59 -8.49 -6.91
N ALA A 195 -5.99 -8.67 -8.09
CA ALA A 195 -5.95 -9.96 -8.80
C ALA A 195 -5.19 -11.08 -8.06
N SER A 196 -4.27 -10.72 -7.15
CA SER A 196 -3.48 -11.67 -6.35
C SER A 196 -3.86 -11.69 -4.88
N LEU A 197 -4.79 -10.82 -4.43
CA LEU A 197 -5.13 -10.66 -3.03
C LEU A 197 -5.88 -11.89 -2.49
N THR A 198 -5.27 -12.58 -1.54
CA THR A 198 -5.82 -13.76 -0.86
C THR A 198 -6.25 -13.47 0.57
N ASN A 199 -5.66 -12.46 1.23
CA ASN A 199 -5.97 -12.16 2.63
C ASN A 199 -5.94 -10.65 2.91
N ILE A 200 -6.85 -10.22 3.78
CA ILE A 200 -6.83 -8.91 4.42
C ILE A 200 -6.76 -9.17 5.93
N TYR A 201 -5.61 -8.90 6.52
CA TYR A 201 -5.41 -9.00 7.95
C TYR A 201 -5.67 -7.65 8.63
N VAL A 202 -6.02 -7.69 9.91
CA VAL A 202 -6.24 -6.49 10.73
C VAL A 202 -5.46 -6.67 12.02
N ASP A 203 -4.79 -5.61 12.46
CA ASP A 203 -4.13 -5.59 13.77
C ASP A 203 -5.17 -5.82 14.88
N ARG A 204 -4.83 -6.67 15.85
CA ARG A 204 -5.75 -7.05 16.93
C ARG A 204 -6.15 -5.89 17.83
N ALA A 205 -5.37 -4.81 17.85
CA ALA A 205 -5.66 -3.61 18.60
C ALA A 205 -6.62 -2.66 17.85
N ASN A 206 -6.97 -2.94 16.57
CA ASN A 206 -7.90 -2.11 15.82
C ASN A 206 -9.33 -2.32 16.35
N PRO A 207 -10.02 -1.26 16.84
CA PRO A 207 -11.37 -1.42 17.38
C PRO A 207 -12.48 -1.33 16.32
N TYR A 208 -12.15 -0.89 15.10
CA TYR A 208 -13.13 -0.61 14.03
C TYR A 208 -13.28 -1.75 13.04
N TYR A 209 -12.25 -2.58 12.90
CA TYR A 209 -12.20 -3.66 11.93
C TYR A 209 -11.59 -4.92 12.55
N GLN A 210 -11.91 -6.06 11.95
CA GLN A 210 -11.29 -7.33 12.27
C GLN A 210 -11.15 -8.21 11.01
N SER A 211 -10.24 -9.16 11.09
CA SER A 211 -10.07 -10.17 10.05
C SER A 211 -10.56 -11.51 10.56
N ILE A 212 -11.48 -12.14 9.83
CA ILE A 212 -11.93 -13.50 10.08
C ILE A 212 -11.54 -14.33 8.87
N ASP A 213 -10.64 -15.27 9.05
CA ASP A 213 -10.10 -16.09 7.96
C ASP A 213 -9.57 -15.27 6.77
N GLY A 214 -8.89 -14.14 7.03
CA GLY A 214 -8.35 -13.27 5.99
C GLY A 214 -9.39 -12.48 5.20
N VAL A 215 -10.62 -12.44 5.64
CA VAL A 215 -11.72 -11.63 5.10
C VAL A 215 -11.97 -10.45 6.04
N LEU A 216 -12.21 -9.27 5.48
CA LEU A 216 -12.39 -8.04 6.25
C LEU A 216 -13.82 -7.91 6.75
N TYR A 217 -13.96 -7.68 8.04
CA TYR A 217 -15.21 -7.42 8.73
C TYR A 217 -15.17 -6.11 9.53
N SER A 218 -16.35 -5.57 9.86
CA SER A 218 -16.49 -4.56 10.89
C SER A 218 -15.95 -5.06 12.24
N GLY A 219 -15.55 -4.15 13.14
CA GLY A 219 -14.95 -4.51 14.43
C GLY A 219 -15.83 -5.36 15.33
N ASP A 220 -17.16 -5.24 15.20
CA ASP A 220 -18.13 -6.08 15.90
C ASP A 220 -18.45 -7.41 15.19
N GLY A 221 -17.89 -7.63 14.00
CA GLY A 221 -18.09 -8.84 13.18
C GLY A 221 -19.44 -8.92 12.47
N LYS A 222 -20.27 -7.91 12.58
CA LYS A 222 -21.64 -7.96 12.05
C LYS A 222 -21.74 -7.68 10.57
N THR A 223 -20.74 -6.99 9.99
CA THR A 223 -20.72 -6.68 8.56
C THR A 223 -19.49 -7.28 7.90
N LEU A 224 -19.69 -8.10 6.86
CA LEU A 224 -18.62 -8.51 5.96
C LEU A 224 -18.38 -7.38 4.97
N LEU A 225 -17.17 -6.79 4.98
CA LEU A 225 -16.83 -5.59 4.22
C LEU A 225 -16.08 -5.89 2.93
N SER A 226 -15.16 -6.87 2.92
CA SER A 226 -14.42 -7.22 1.71
C SER A 226 -13.91 -8.65 1.73
N TYR A 227 -14.29 -9.41 0.73
CA TYR A 227 -13.76 -10.74 0.44
C TYR A 227 -12.64 -10.63 -0.60
N PRO A 228 -11.42 -11.13 -0.33
CA PRO A 228 -10.29 -11.00 -1.25
C PRO A 228 -10.54 -11.70 -2.59
N THR A 229 -10.32 -11.01 -3.69
CA THR A 229 -10.67 -11.46 -5.05
C THR A 229 -9.99 -12.79 -5.45
N ALA A 230 -8.76 -13.04 -4.99
CA ALA A 230 -7.98 -14.24 -5.32
C ALA A 230 -8.04 -15.32 -4.23
N LYS A 231 -8.88 -15.16 -3.20
CA LYS A 231 -9.05 -16.19 -2.17
C LYS A 231 -9.65 -17.46 -2.79
N ALA A 232 -8.88 -18.55 -2.73
CA ALA A 232 -9.11 -19.74 -3.54
C ALA A 232 -10.10 -20.75 -2.89
N TYR A 233 -11.18 -20.28 -2.30
CA TYR A 233 -12.22 -21.16 -1.80
C TYR A 233 -13.30 -21.35 -2.86
N SER A 234 -13.54 -22.60 -3.27
CA SER A 234 -14.73 -22.94 -4.07
C SER A 234 -16.02 -22.73 -3.27
N SER A 235 -15.94 -22.85 -1.94
CA SER A 235 -17.07 -22.73 -1.02
C SER A 235 -16.66 -21.91 0.20
N TYR A 236 -17.45 -20.90 0.56
CA TYR A 236 -17.16 -20.00 1.68
C TYR A 236 -18.36 -19.90 2.64
N PRO A 237 -18.22 -20.38 3.89
CA PRO A 237 -19.18 -20.12 4.94
C PRO A 237 -18.89 -18.73 5.53
N VAL A 238 -19.83 -17.81 5.41
CA VAL A 238 -19.77 -16.50 6.07
C VAL A 238 -19.81 -16.69 7.58
N ALA A 239 -19.02 -15.92 8.31
CA ALA A 239 -18.88 -16.07 9.75
C ALA A 239 -20.22 -16.00 10.49
N SER A 240 -20.41 -16.86 11.49
CA SER A 240 -21.59 -16.85 12.34
C SER A 240 -21.74 -15.51 13.06
N GLY A 241 -22.96 -14.99 13.13
CA GLY A 241 -23.26 -13.68 13.71
C GLY A 241 -23.17 -12.51 12.73
N THR A 242 -22.76 -12.75 11.46
CA THR A 242 -22.86 -11.72 10.42
C THR A 242 -24.31 -11.36 10.16
N GLU A 243 -24.63 -10.08 10.18
CA GLU A 243 -25.96 -9.54 9.93
C GLU A 243 -26.08 -8.89 8.54
N THR A 244 -24.95 -8.37 8.01
CA THR A 244 -24.91 -7.64 6.74
C THR A 244 -23.77 -8.13 5.85
N ILE A 245 -24.07 -8.38 4.58
CA ILE A 245 -23.08 -8.44 3.50
C ILE A 245 -22.97 -7.03 2.95
N GLY A 246 -21.81 -6.39 3.12
CA GLY A 246 -21.60 -4.98 2.80
C GLY A 246 -21.61 -4.68 1.30
N GLU A 247 -21.63 -3.39 0.98
CA GLU A 247 -21.52 -2.89 -0.38
C GLU A 247 -20.20 -3.36 -1.01
N TYR A 248 -20.25 -3.89 -2.26
CA TYR A 248 -19.12 -4.46 -3.00
C TYR A 248 -18.34 -5.58 -2.26
N ALA A 249 -18.90 -6.20 -1.25
CA ALA A 249 -18.18 -7.14 -0.38
C ALA A 249 -17.55 -8.33 -1.12
N PHE A 250 -18.20 -8.88 -2.14
CA PHE A 250 -17.71 -9.96 -3.00
C PHE A 250 -17.50 -9.54 -4.45
N PHE A 251 -17.23 -8.26 -4.68
CA PHE A 251 -17.04 -7.70 -6.02
C PHE A 251 -15.93 -8.44 -6.79
N HIS A 252 -16.27 -9.04 -7.94
CA HIS A 252 -15.38 -9.86 -8.76
C HIS A 252 -14.75 -11.07 -8.02
N SER A 253 -15.34 -11.54 -6.93
CA SER A 253 -14.86 -12.75 -6.25
C SER A 253 -14.98 -13.99 -7.14
N LYS A 254 -14.11 -14.97 -6.88
CA LYS A 254 -14.09 -16.26 -7.59
C LYS A 254 -14.74 -17.39 -6.80
N VAL A 255 -15.39 -17.08 -5.69
CA VAL A 255 -16.09 -18.07 -4.89
C VAL A 255 -17.29 -18.62 -5.64
N GLN A 256 -17.47 -19.94 -5.61
CA GLN A 256 -18.53 -20.63 -6.37
C GLN A 256 -19.80 -20.87 -5.53
N THR A 257 -19.61 -21.12 -4.24
CA THR A 257 -20.72 -21.37 -3.31
C THR A 257 -20.55 -20.55 -2.06
N ILE A 258 -21.59 -19.85 -1.63
CA ILE A 258 -21.61 -19.07 -0.40
C ILE A 258 -22.69 -19.59 0.52
N PHE A 259 -22.33 -19.77 1.80
CA PHE A 259 -23.28 -20.12 2.86
C PHE A 259 -23.45 -18.93 3.79
N LEU A 260 -24.60 -18.29 3.74
CA LEU A 260 -24.98 -17.21 4.65
C LEU A 260 -25.55 -17.82 5.95
N PRO A 261 -25.11 -17.34 7.13
CA PRO A 261 -25.72 -17.74 8.40
C PRO A 261 -27.14 -17.17 8.55
N ASP A 262 -27.93 -17.77 9.41
CA ASP A 262 -29.33 -17.39 9.66
C ASP A 262 -29.50 -15.96 10.21
N THR A 263 -28.42 -15.32 10.65
CA THR A 263 -28.40 -13.93 11.15
C THR A 263 -28.36 -12.87 10.05
N VAL A 264 -28.03 -13.25 8.79
CA VAL A 264 -27.93 -12.26 7.69
C VAL A 264 -29.33 -11.74 7.33
N SER A 265 -29.52 -10.44 7.54
CA SER A 265 -30.75 -9.73 7.25
C SER A 265 -30.66 -8.83 6.02
N THR A 266 -29.44 -8.45 5.62
CA THR A 266 -29.22 -7.48 4.54
C THR A 266 -28.07 -7.91 3.63
N ILE A 267 -28.32 -7.84 2.32
CA ILE A 267 -27.29 -7.87 1.28
C ILE A 267 -27.26 -6.47 0.67
N GLY A 268 -26.11 -5.80 0.78
CA GLY A 268 -25.92 -4.42 0.32
C GLY A 268 -25.86 -4.27 -1.20
N ASP A 269 -25.80 -3.02 -1.65
CA ASP A 269 -25.69 -2.68 -3.05
C ASP A 269 -24.39 -3.25 -3.63
N TYR A 270 -24.48 -3.79 -4.86
CA TYR A 270 -23.33 -4.36 -5.58
C TYR A 270 -22.58 -5.47 -4.83
N ALA A 271 -23.13 -6.06 -3.79
CA ALA A 271 -22.43 -6.99 -2.90
C ALA A 271 -21.71 -8.12 -3.65
N PHE A 272 -22.33 -8.70 -4.68
CA PHE A 272 -21.78 -9.76 -5.53
C PHE A 272 -21.61 -9.31 -6.99
N TYR A 273 -21.45 -8.02 -7.22
CA TYR A 273 -21.36 -7.45 -8.56
C TYR A 273 -20.19 -8.07 -9.34
N TYR A 274 -20.46 -8.63 -10.52
CA TYR A 274 -19.49 -9.40 -11.32
C TYR A 274 -18.85 -10.61 -10.60
N ALA A 275 -19.47 -11.20 -9.60
CA ALA A 275 -19.05 -12.49 -9.05
C ALA A 275 -19.44 -13.61 -10.03
N GLY A 276 -18.78 -13.64 -11.18
CA GLY A 276 -19.18 -14.46 -12.33
C GLY A 276 -19.08 -15.97 -12.12
N GLU A 277 -18.30 -16.44 -11.14
CA GLU A 277 -18.16 -17.85 -10.79
C GLU A 277 -19.19 -18.30 -9.72
N LEU A 278 -19.94 -17.37 -9.10
CA LEU A 278 -20.93 -17.71 -8.09
C LEU A 278 -22.08 -18.50 -8.73
N SER A 279 -22.17 -19.77 -8.36
CA SER A 279 -23.15 -20.70 -8.86
C SER A 279 -24.28 -20.99 -7.88
N SER A 280 -24.03 -20.83 -6.57
CA SER A 280 -24.99 -21.13 -5.51
C SER A 280 -24.80 -20.23 -4.29
N ILE A 281 -25.92 -19.78 -3.73
CA ILE A 281 -26.01 -19.06 -2.47
C ILE A 281 -27.35 -19.39 -1.82
N ASN A 282 -27.36 -19.57 -0.47
CA ASN A 282 -28.59 -19.70 0.27
C ASN A 282 -29.11 -18.34 0.71
N PHE A 283 -30.41 -18.17 0.75
CA PHE A 283 -31.04 -16.99 1.40
C PHE A 283 -31.66 -17.42 2.74
N PRO A 284 -31.09 -16.92 3.86
CA PRO A 284 -31.61 -17.27 5.18
C PRO A 284 -32.96 -16.61 5.46
N THR A 285 -33.72 -17.18 6.41
CA THR A 285 -35.06 -16.70 6.76
C THR A 285 -35.06 -15.32 7.46
N ALA A 286 -33.90 -14.84 7.94
CA ALA A 286 -33.77 -13.48 8.45
C ALA A 286 -33.59 -12.43 7.35
N LEU A 287 -33.31 -12.84 6.09
CA LEU A 287 -33.03 -11.90 5.01
C LEU A 287 -34.28 -11.12 4.62
N THR A 288 -34.21 -9.80 4.70
CA THR A 288 -35.30 -8.87 4.42
C THR A 288 -35.02 -7.91 3.26
N SER A 289 -33.73 -7.66 2.97
CA SER A 289 -33.33 -6.68 1.96
C SER A 289 -32.18 -7.15 1.09
N ILE A 290 -32.30 -6.91 -0.21
CA ILE A 290 -31.27 -7.09 -1.23
C ILE A 290 -31.13 -5.77 -1.96
N GLY A 291 -29.90 -5.24 -2.03
CA GLY A 291 -29.58 -3.94 -2.60
C GLY A 291 -29.57 -3.88 -4.12
N ASP A 292 -29.31 -2.68 -4.65
CA ASP A 292 -29.23 -2.42 -6.08
C ASP A 292 -28.08 -3.19 -6.72
N SER A 293 -28.34 -3.84 -7.87
CA SER A 293 -27.34 -4.61 -8.63
C SER A 293 -26.55 -5.63 -7.79
N ALA A 294 -27.11 -6.09 -6.67
CA ALA A 294 -26.41 -6.93 -5.70
C ALA A 294 -25.79 -8.19 -6.32
N PHE A 295 -26.44 -8.80 -7.31
CA PHE A 295 -25.97 -9.98 -8.05
C PHE A 295 -25.79 -9.69 -9.56
N PHE A 296 -25.61 -8.45 -9.95
CA PHE A 296 -25.44 -8.10 -11.35
C PHE A 296 -24.28 -8.88 -11.97
N ALA A 297 -24.53 -9.52 -13.12
CA ALA A 297 -23.56 -10.33 -13.86
C ALA A 297 -22.96 -11.51 -13.06
N CYS A 298 -23.70 -12.11 -12.14
CA CYS A 298 -23.38 -13.41 -11.56
C CYS A 298 -23.72 -14.50 -12.61
N GLN A 299 -22.87 -14.65 -13.60
CA GLN A 299 -23.15 -15.42 -14.81
C GLN A 299 -23.31 -16.93 -14.59
N SER A 300 -22.73 -17.48 -13.52
CA SER A 300 -22.83 -18.90 -13.17
C SER A 300 -24.00 -19.22 -12.23
N LEU A 301 -24.73 -18.21 -11.75
CA LEU A 301 -25.85 -18.44 -10.83
C LEU A 301 -26.99 -19.12 -11.56
N THR A 302 -27.41 -20.31 -11.05
CA THR A 302 -28.37 -21.16 -11.73
C THR A 302 -29.77 -21.22 -11.10
N ALA A 303 -29.85 -20.79 -9.84
CA ALA A 303 -31.14 -20.77 -9.10
C ALA A 303 -31.13 -19.61 -8.08
N VAL A 304 -32.29 -19.02 -7.92
CA VAL A 304 -32.61 -18.03 -6.88
C VAL A 304 -33.99 -18.32 -6.33
N ASP A 305 -34.06 -18.66 -5.04
CA ASP A 305 -35.29 -18.88 -4.32
C ASP A 305 -35.51 -17.76 -3.31
N ILE A 306 -36.39 -16.82 -3.59
CA ILE A 306 -36.71 -15.67 -2.75
C ILE A 306 -37.63 -16.10 -1.62
N PRO A 307 -37.18 -16.04 -0.34
CA PRO A 307 -38.01 -16.37 0.80
C PRO A 307 -39.12 -15.33 1.04
N ALA A 308 -40.16 -15.73 1.79
CA ALA A 308 -41.28 -14.86 2.12
C ALA A 308 -40.89 -13.62 2.95
N THR A 309 -39.74 -13.65 3.58
CA THR A 309 -39.25 -12.56 4.46
C THR A 309 -38.66 -11.37 3.70
N ILE A 310 -38.28 -11.54 2.42
CA ILE A 310 -37.70 -10.42 1.65
C ILE A 310 -38.80 -9.43 1.30
N THR A 311 -38.60 -8.18 1.76
CA THR A 311 -39.51 -7.05 1.54
C THR A 311 -38.95 -5.99 0.61
N GLN A 312 -37.63 -6.01 0.37
CA GLN A 312 -36.97 -5.03 -0.47
C GLN A 312 -35.98 -5.72 -1.43
N ILE A 313 -36.09 -5.41 -2.70
CA ILE A 313 -35.17 -5.84 -3.75
C ILE A 313 -34.84 -4.61 -4.58
N GLY A 314 -33.54 -4.31 -4.66
CA GLY A 314 -33.01 -3.18 -5.41
C GLY A 314 -33.12 -3.32 -6.92
N GLU A 315 -32.91 -2.22 -7.63
CA GLU A 315 -32.96 -2.20 -9.07
C GLU A 315 -31.86 -3.09 -9.68
N SER A 316 -32.20 -3.82 -10.74
CA SER A 316 -31.26 -4.66 -11.48
C SER A 316 -30.54 -5.73 -10.64
N ALA A 317 -31.12 -6.15 -9.52
CA ALA A 317 -30.46 -7.05 -8.55
C ALA A 317 -29.84 -8.30 -9.21
N TRP A 318 -30.47 -8.92 -10.21
CA TRP A 318 -29.95 -10.08 -10.97
C TRP A 318 -29.78 -9.79 -12.47
N ALA A 319 -29.66 -8.54 -12.88
CA ALA A 319 -29.45 -8.26 -14.28
C ALA A 319 -28.15 -8.90 -14.80
N ALA A 320 -28.14 -9.34 -16.05
CA ALA A 320 -27.04 -10.04 -16.70
C ALA A 320 -26.61 -11.39 -16.05
N CYS A 321 -27.45 -12.02 -15.23
CA CYS A 321 -27.24 -13.39 -14.75
C CYS A 321 -27.68 -14.40 -15.87
N THR A 322 -26.77 -14.64 -16.81
CA THR A 322 -27.10 -15.34 -18.06
C THR A 322 -27.43 -16.82 -17.91
N SER A 323 -27.02 -17.45 -16.81
CA SER A 323 -27.34 -18.85 -16.50
C SER A 323 -28.59 -19.02 -15.62
N LEU A 324 -29.22 -17.91 -15.21
CA LEU A 324 -30.38 -17.93 -14.34
C LEU A 324 -31.67 -18.05 -15.19
N PRO A 325 -32.35 -19.23 -15.23
CA PRO A 325 -33.49 -19.42 -16.10
C PRO A 325 -34.75 -18.74 -15.56
N ALA A 326 -34.90 -18.68 -14.26
CA ALA A 326 -36.04 -18.11 -13.55
C ALA A 326 -35.68 -17.81 -12.09
N ILE A 327 -36.42 -16.92 -11.47
CA ILE A 327 -36.40 -16.66 -10.04
C ILE A 327 -37.67 -17.22 -9.43
N THR A 328 -37.52 -18.03 -8.39
CA THR A 328 -38.65 -18.57 -7.64
C THR A 328 -38.95 -17.64 -6.46
N VAL A 329 -40.23 -17.36 -6.25
CA VAL A 329 -40.68 -16.55 -5.10
C VAL A 329 -41.58 -17.42 -4.23
N ALA A 330 -41.34 -17.43 -2.93
CA ALA A 330 -42.17 -18.15 -1.98
C ALA A 330 -43.62 -17.64 -2.05
N SER A 331 -44.58 -18.56 -1.99
CA SER A 331 -46.02 -18.25 -2.15
C SER A 331 -46.57 -17.30 -1.09
N GLU A 332 -45.93 -17.29 0.08
CA GLU A 332 -46.28 -16.38 1.20
C GLU A 332 -45.59 -15.03 1.12
N ASN A 333 -44.77 -14.73 0.11
CA ASN A 333 -44.14 -13.42 -0.04
C ASN A 333 -45.23 -12.39 -0.42
N PRO A 334 -45.38 -11.30 0.37
CA PRO A 334 -46.45 -10.33 0.18
C PRO A 334 -46.22 -9.34 -0.96
N ASN A 335 -45.00 -9.32 -1.57
CA ASN A 335 -44.56 -8.31 -2.57
C ASN A 335 -44.40 -8.91 -3.97
#